data_0b43b5871e3ca6fbe0d9b9949f415610
#
_entry.id   0b43b5871e3ca6fbe0d9b9949f415610
#
_cell.length_a   1.000
_cell.length_b   1.000
_cell.length_c   1.000
_cell.angle_alpha   90.00
_cell.angle_beta   90.00
_cell.angle_gamma   90.00
#
_symmetry.space_group_name_H-M   'P 1'
#
loop_
_entity.id
_entity.type
_entity.pdbx_description
1 polymer ?
#
loop_
_entity_poly.entity_id
_entity_poly.type
_entity_poly.pdbx_seq_one_letter_code
_entity_poly.pdbx_strand_id
1 'polypeptide(L)'
;MPVGSATMSELKPGFARDWVEFSDPNDEEEIFKCDLTWLTSYWTCIYGDGCQGVFKSQPFAGCCTEGAMYTDEDDEKRTDKAAAYLTPDMWQFYSEARPKKPGGALRISEKDEDGDRKTRRVEDGCIFLNRKGYEAEGFTGSFGCVLHHLAIKEKKHFVDTKPDVCWQLPLRRSFETREVGEREYSIT
;
A
#
# COMPACT_ATOMS: atom_id res chain seq x y z
N MET A 1 22.69 -12.19 24.51
CA MET A 1 23.31 -13.01 23.46
C MET A 1 23.02 -12.27 22.14
N PRO A 2 24.02 -11.96 21.30
CA PRO A 2 23.76 -11.34 20.03
C PRO A 2 23.02 -12.35 19.15
N VAL A 3 21.86 -11.95 18.65
CA VAL A 3 21.13 -12.69 17.62
C VAL A 3 22.01 -12.67 16.38
N GLY A 4 22.52 -13.82 15.97
CA GLY A 4 23.35 -13.94 14.77
C GLY A 4 22.60 -13.38 13.57
N SER A 5 23.25 -12.49 12.82
CA SER A 5 22.80 -12.04 11.51
C SER A 5 22.67 -13.26 10.60
N ALA A 6 21.45 -13.76 10.45
CA ALA A 6 21.15 -14.69 9.37
C ALA A 6 21.34 -13.90 8.07
N THR A 7 22.37 -14.22 7.30
CA THR A 7 22.50 -13.75 5.92
C THR A 7 21.32 -14.29 5.14
N MET A 8 20.35 -13.41 4.88
CA MET A 8 19.22 -13.73 3.99
C MET A 8 19.79 -13.88 2.57
N SER A 9 19.70 -15.07 2.02
CA SER A 9 20.11 -15.33 0.64
C SER A 9 18.92 -15.10 -0.28
N GLU A 10 19.12 -14.28 -1.31
CA GLU A 10 18.13 -14.12 -2.37
C GLU A 10 17.96 -15.44 -3.14
N LEU A 11 16.70 -15.80 -3.38
CA LEU A 11 16.39 -16.94 -4.23
C LEU A 11 16.54 -16.53 -5.70
N LYS A 12 17.17 -17.42 -6.49
CA LYS A 12 17.33 -17.16 -7.94
C LYS A 12 15.98 -17.21 -8.65
N PRO A 13 15.80 -16.42 -9.72
CA PRO A 13 14.66 -16.59 -10.62
C PRO A 13 14.54 -18.06 -11.07
N GLY A 14 13.32 -18.61 -11.05
CA GLY A 14 13.06 -20.01 -11.39
C GLY A 14 13.17 -21.01 -10.22
N PHE A 15 13.33 -20.51 -8.99
CA PHE A 15 13.17 -21.36 -7.80
C PHE A 15 11.78 -21.99 -7.78
N ALA A 16 11.70 -23.28 -7.45
CA ALA A 16 10.44 -24.01 -7.34
C ALA A 16 9.55 -23.34 -6.28
N ARG A 17 8.29 -23.12 -6.61
CA ARG A 17 7.32 -22.44 -5.76
C ARG A 17 6.27 -23.42 -5.27
N ASP A 18 5.97 -23.36 -3.99
CA ASP A 18 4.90 -24.13 -3.37
C ASP A 18 3.60 -23.32 -3.36
N TRP A 19 2.54 -23.92 -3.86
CA TRP A 19 1.22 -23.30 -3.93
C TRP A 19 0.21 -24.10 -3.13
N VAL A 20 -0.74 -23.41 -2.51
CA VAL A 20 -1.89 -24.00 -1.85
C VAL A 20 -3.17 -23.36 -2.36
N GLU A 21 -4.20 -24.18 -2.53
CA GLU A 21 -5.55 -23.71 -2.83
C GLU A 21 -6.49 -24.09 -1.69
N PHE A 22 -7.37 -23.18 -1.29
CA PHE A 22 -8.41 -23.40 -0.29
C PHE A 22 -9.59 -22.46 -0.54
N SER A 23 -10.81 -22.90 -0.18
CA SER A 23 -12.00 -22.08 -0.32
C SER A 23 -12.05 -21.01 0.78
N ASP A 24 -12.62 -19.86 0.44
CA ASP A 24 -12.95 -18.84 1.46
C ASP A 24 -14.02 -19.44 2.41
N PRO A 25 -13.81 -19.42 3.74
CA PRO A 25 -14.79 -19.89 4.69
C PRO A 25 -16.08 -19.04 4.71
N ASN A 26 -16.08 -17.86 4.12
CA ASN A 26 -17.22 -16.95 4.06
C ASN A 26 -17.90 -16.93 2.67
N ASP A 27 -17.24 -17.45 1.63
CA ASP A 27 -17.74 -17.51 0.26
C ASP A 27 -17.33 -18.83 -0.41
N GLU A 28 -18.27 -19.75 -0.56
CA GLU A 28 -18.02 -21.07 -1.13
C GLU A 28 -17.64 -21.02 -2.63
N GLU A 29 -17.91 -19.91 -3.31
CA GLU A 29 -17.58 -19.70 -4.72
C GLU A 29 -16.21 -19.02 -4.91
N GLU A 30 -15.54 -18.61 -3.82
CA GLU A 30 -14.19 -18.06 -3.86
C GLU A 30 -13.15 -19.08 -3.40
N ILE A 31 -12.07 -19.20 -4.20
CA ILE A 31 -10.90 -20.03 -3.90
C ILE A 31 -9.66 -19.14 -3.86
N PHE A 32 -8.93 -19.18 -2.76
CA PHE A 32 -7.61 -18.56 -2.66
C PHE A 32 -6.54 -19.51 -3.16
N LYS A 33 -5.70 -19.02 -4.08
CA LYS A 33 -4.51 -19.72 -4.60
C LYS A 33 -3.27 -18.97 -4.18
N CYS A 34 -2.63 -19.43 -3.14
CA CYS A 34 -1.55 -18.72 -2.45
C CYS A 34 -0.18 -19.31 -2.75
N ASP A 35 0.77 -18.44 -3.09
CA ASP A 35 2.19 -18.78 -3.20
C ASP A 35 2.81 -18.83 -1.79
N LEU A 36 2.90 -20.04 -1.22
CA LEU A 36 3.46 -20.24 0.11
C LEU A 36 4.93 -19.86 0.19
N THR A 37 5.71 -20.13 -0.86
CA THR A 37 7.13 -19.75 -0.90
C THR A 37 7.31 -18.26 -0.66
N TRP A 38 6.45 -17.45 -1.27
CA TRP A 38 6.46 -16.02 -1.11
C TRP A 38 5.88 -15.56 0.24
N LEU A 39 4.71 -16.05 0.61
CA LEU A 39 4.02 -15.67 1.84
C LEU A 39 4.79 -16.02 3.12
N THR A 40 5.66 -17.03 3.06
CA THR A 40 6.53 -17.40 4.19
C THR A 40 7.94 -16.79 4.11
N SER A 41 8.21 -15.95 3.09
CA SER A 41 9.48 -15.25 2.94
C SER A 41 9.52 -13.98 3.78
N TYR A 42 10.73 -13.47 4.03
CA TYR A 42 10.93 -12.15 4.61
C TYR A 42 11.09 -11.12 3.51
N TRP A 43 10.31 -10.05 3.58
CA TRP A 43 10.42 -8.94 2.67
C TRP A 43 10.23 -7.60 3.39
N THR A 44 10.94 -6.58 2.97
CA THR A 44 10.75 -5.21 3.45
C THR A 44 10.83 -4.24 2.29
N CYS A 45 10.04 -3.17 2.35
CA CYS A 45 10.09 -2.11 1.34
C CYS A 45 11.40 -1.34 1.47
N ILE A 46 12.16 -1.27 0.37
CA ILE A 46 13.43 -0.54 0.29
C ILE A 46 13.28 0.81 -0.44
N TYR A 47 12.06 1.37 -0.49
CA TYR A 47 11.85 2.70 -1.06
C TYR A 47 12.70 3.74 -0.32
N GLY A 48 13.48 4.51 -1.09
CA GLY A 48 14.44 5.45 -0.52
C GLY A 48 15.81 4.85 -0.13
N ASP A 49 15.94 3.52 -0.17
CA ASP A 49 17.15 2.78 0.19
C ASP A 49 17.59 1.84 -0.96
N GLY A 50 17.78 2.39 -2.15
CA GLY A 50 18.23 1.65 -3.33
C GLY A 50 17.14 0.99 -4.16
N CYS A 51 15.86 1.29 -3.93
CA CYS A 51 14.77 0.83 -4.78
C CYS A 51 14.98 1.30 -6.22
N GLN A 52 14.94 0.34 -7.17
CA GLN A 52 15.09 0.65 -8.60
C GLN A 52 13.81 1.22 -9.23
N GLY A 53 12.76 1.37 -8.44
CA GLY A 53 11.46 1.86 -8.90
C GLY A 53 10.65 0.82 -9.69
N VAL A 54 9.44 1.23 -10.09
CA VAL A 54 8.52 0.40 -10.86
C VAL A 54 8.88 0.39 -12.35
N PHE A 55 9.50 1.48 -12.83
CA PHE A 55 9.85 1.65 -14.24
C PHE A 55 11.36 1.76 -14.42
N LYS A 56 11.91 0.96 -15.34
CA LYS A 56 13.35 1.01 -15.68
C LYS A 56 13.82 2.39 -16.16
N SER A 57 12.95 3.15 -16.83
CA SER A 57 13.21 4.50 -17.31
C SER A 57 13.09 5.56 -16.21
N GLN A 58 12.52 5.22 -15.06
CA GLN A 58 12.31 6.11 -13.93
C GLN A 58 12.71 5.40 -12.64
N PRO A 59 14.00 5.24 -12.36
CA PRO A 59 14.50 4.42 -11.24
C PRO A 59 14.10 4.97 -9.86
N PHE A 60 13.64 6.23 -9.80
CA PHE A 60 13.12 6.82 -8.57
C PHE A 60 11.60 6.73 -8.43
N ALA A 61 10.90 6.25 -9.48
CA ALA A 61 9.46 6.03 -9.43
C ALA A 61 9.15 4.75 -8.65
N GLY A 62 8.56 4.91 -7.50
CA GLY A 62 8.02 3.82 -6.68
C GLY A 62 6.50 3.89 -6.60
N CYS A 63 5.87 2.94 -5.95
CA CYS A 63 4.43 2.94 -5.71
C CYS A 63 3.93 4.23 -5.01
N CYS A 64 4.79 4.88 -4.21
CA CYS A 64 4.46 6.14 -3.54
C CYS A 64 4.49 7.36 -4.48
N THR A 65 5.05 7.26 -5.70
CA THR A 65 5.08 8.37 -6.65
C THR A 65 3.86 8.40 -7.56
N GLU A 66 3.26 7.24 -7.84
CA GLU A 66 2.11 7.14 -8.75
C GLU A 66 0.75 7.33 -8.07
N GLY A 67 0.71 7.34 -6.75
CA GLY A 67 -0.50 7.24 -5.97
C GLY A 67 -0.93 5.78 -5.77
N ALA A 68 -1.81 5.56 -4.82
CA ALA A 68 -2.32 4.24 -4.47
C ALA A 68 -3.73 4.08 -5.03
N MET A 69 -3.94 3.06 -5.86
CA MET A 69 -5.28 2.66 -6.30
C MET A 69 -6.05 2.13 -5.11
N TYR A 70 -7.29 2.56 -4.94
CA TYR A 70 -8.17 1.98 -3.93
C TYR A 70 -8.74 0.66 -4.45
N THR A 71 -8.82 -0.33 -3.58
CA THR A 71 -9.40 -1.64 -3.91
C THR A 71 -10.91 -1.51 -4.15
N ASP A 72 -11.56 -0.71 -3.30
CA ASP A 72 -13.00 -0.44 -3.32
C ASP A 72 -13.34 0.87 -2.57
N GLU A 73 -14.64 1.16 -2.43
CA GLU A 73 -15.11 2.34 -1.69
C GLU A 73 -14.78 2.27 -0.18
N ASP A 74 -14.71 1.09 0.41
CA ASP A 74 -14.46 0.95 1.84
C ASP A 74 -13.00 1.17 2.16
N ASP A 75 -12.09 0.80 1.25
CA ASP A 75 -10.67 1.16 1.30
C ASP A 75 -10.48 2.68 1.26
N GLU A 76 -11.18 3.37 0.34
CA GLU A 76 -11.15 4.84 0.26
C GLU A 76 -11.69 5.47 1.54
N LYS A 77 -12.87 5.04 2.03
CA LYS A 77 -13.49 5.56 3.27
C LYS A 77 -12.60 5.34 4.49
N ARG A 78 -11.93 4.18 4.59
CA ARG A 78 -10.98 3.90 5.67
C ARG A 78 -9.81 4.85 5.63
N THR A 79 -9.26 5.10 4.44
CA THR A 79 -8.16 6.05 4.23
C THR A 79 -8.58 7.49 4.55
N ASP A 80 -9.76 7.93 4.12
CA ASP A 80 -10.33 9.24 4.46
C ASP A 80 -10.46 9.42 5.98
N LYS A 81 -10.96 8.40 6.66
CA LYS A 81 -11.12 8.39 8.12
C LYS A 81 -9.77 8.49 8.82
N ALA A 82 -8.75 7.78 8.35
CA ALA A 82 -7.39 7.87 8.87
C ALA A 82 -6.79 9.27 8.62
N ALA A 83 -6.96 9.81 7.42
CA ALA A 83 -6.45 11.14 7.04
C ALA A 83 -7.05 12.28 7.87
N ALA A 84 -8.26 12.12 8.40
CA ALA A 84 -8.90 13.11 9.27
C ALA A 84 -8.15 13.32 10.61
N TYR A 85 -7.32 12.36 11.03
CA TYR A 85 -6.48 12.48 12.24
C TYR A 85 -5.10 13.08 11.96
N LEU A 86 -4.74 13.34 10.71
CA LEU A 86 -3.47 13.96 10.36
C LEU A 86 -3.47 15.45 10.71
N THR A 87 -2.35 15.93 11.19
CA THR A 87 -2.13 17.29 11.64
C THR A 87 -1.13 18.02 10.74
N PRO A 88 -1.12 19.37 10.72
CA PRO A 88 -0.20 20.15 9.88
C PRO A 88 1.29 19.88 10.15
N ASP A 89 1.63 19.54 11.39
CA ASP A 89 2.99 19.22 11.81
C ASP A 89 3.46 17.83 11.34
N MET A 90 2.53 16.93 11.06
CA MET A 90 2.86 15.59 10.57
C MET A 90 2.91 15.50 9.05
N TRP A 91 2.17 16.33 8.34
CA TRP A 91 1.82 16.14 6.95
C TRP A 91 2.24 17.31 6.07
N GLN A 92 3.25 17.11 5.24
CA GLN A 92 3.80 18.13 4.34
C GLN A 92 2.72 18.80 3.47
N PHE A 93 1.78 18.03 2.94
CA PHE A 93 0.74 18.50 2.02
C PHE A 93 -0.62 18.70 2.72
N TYR A 94 -0.61 18.99 4.01
CA TYR A 94 -1.84 19.21 4.77
C TYR A 94 -2.70 20.34 4.17
N SER A 95 -2.09 21.45 3.76
CA SER A 95 -2.79 22.57 3.14
C SER A 95 -3.46 22.23 1.83
N GLU A 96 -2.80 21.43 0.99
CA GLU A 96 -3.32 20.96 -0.30
C GLU A 96 -4.48 19.99 -0.13
N ALA A 97 -4.49 19.24 0.98
CA ALA A 97 -5.55 18.29 1.30
C ALA A 97 -6.80 18.95 1.87
N ARG A 98 -6.73 20.22 2.30
CA ARG A 98 -7.90 20.91 2.88
C ARG A 98 -9.04 21.05 1.87
N PRO A 99 -10.29 20.93 2.34
CA PRO A 99 -11.44 21.13 1.50
C PRO A 99 -11.51 22.58 0.97
N LYS A 100 -12.01 22.77 -0.23
CA LYS A 100 -12.20 24.10 -0.83
C LYS A 100 -13.26 24.93 -0.11
N LYS A 101 -14.17 24.26 0.60
CA LYS A 101 -15.25 24.90 1.37
C LYS A 101 -15.25 24.34 2.80
N PRO A 102 -15.60 25.15 3.81
CA PRO A 102 -15.76 24.67 5.18
C PRO A 102 -16.72 23.48 5.24
N GLY A 103 -16.35 22.42 5.98
CA GLY A 103 -17.15 21.20 6.13
C GLY A 103 -17.14 20.26 4.92
N GLY A 104 -16.37 20.57 3.87
CA GLY A 104 -16.19 19.66 2.73
C GLY A 104 -15.26 18.49 3.02
N ALA A 105 -15.27 17.48 2.15
CA ALA A 105 -14.36 16.34 2.22
C ALA A 105 -12.90 16.77 1.96
N LEU A 106 -11.94 16.05 2.53
CA LEU A 106 -10.53 16.20 2.22
C LEU A 106 -10.28 15.92 0.74
N ARG A 107 -9.30 16.60 0.17
CA ARG A 107 -8.93 16.48 -1.25
C ARG A 107 -7.74 15.54 -1.40
N ILE A 108 -7.93 14.30 -0.98
CA ILE A 108 -6.88 13.27 -0.91
C ILE A 108 -7.01 12.20 -1.99
N SER A 109 -8.10 12.23 -2.75
CA SER A 109 -8.39 11.29 -3.82
C SER A 109 -8.55 11.99 -5.16
N GLU A 110 -8.26 11.28 -6.22
CA GLU A 110 -8.47 11.68 -7.62
C GLU A 110 -8.91 10.46 -8.45
N LYS A 111 -9.33 10.71 -9.68
CA LYS A 111 -9.54 9.66 -10.67
C LYS A 111 -8.35 9.61 -11.61
N ASP A 112 -7.97 8.42 -12.04
CA ASP A 112 -7.00 8.24 -13.12
C ASP A 112 -7.65 8.39 -14.51
N GLU A 113 -6.91 8.04 -15.56
CA GLU A 113 -7.36 8.14 -16.96
C GLU A 113 -8.50 7.18 -17.29
N ASP A 114 -8.56 6.03 -16.60
CA ASP A 114 -9.59 5.00 -16.76
C ASP A 114 -10.83 5.28 -15.90
N GLY A 115 -10.74 6.27 -15.02
CA GLY A 115 -11.82 6.69 -14.12
C GLY A 115 -11.77 6.02 -12.75
N ASP A 116 -10.76 5.21 -12.48
CA ASP A 116 -10.56 4.52 -11.23
C ASP A 116 -10.08 5.46 -10.13
N ARG A 117 -10.49 5.17 -8.90
CA ARG A 117 -10.19 5.99 -7.73
C ARG A 117 -8.82 5.65 -7.16
N LYS A 118 -8.02 6.67 -6.90
CA LYS A 118 -6.70 6.54 -6.25
C LYS A 118 -6.39 7.71 -5.32
N THR A 119 -5.35 7.57 -4.51
CA THR A 119 -4.84 8.69 -3.74
C THR A 119 -4.30 9.77 -4.67
N ARG A 120 -4.61 11.04 -4.36
CA ARG A 120 -4.20 12.18 -5.18
C ARG A 120 -2.68 12.30 -5.25
N ARG A 121 -2.20 12.68 -6.41
CA ARG A 121 -0.82 13.12 -6.59
C ARG A 121 -0.69 14.62 -6.35
N VAL A 122 0.41 14.99 -5.70
CA VAL A 122 0.86 16.38 -5.54
C VAL A 122 2.33 16.41 -5.92
N GLU A 123 2.69 17.30 -6.83
CA GLU A 123 4.03 17.37 -7.41
C GLU A 123 4.44 16.01 -8.03
N ASP A 124 5.46 15.39 -7.48
CA ASP A 124 6.09 14.16 -7.97
C ASP A 124 5.60 12.88 -7.28
N GLY A 125 4.54 12.94 -6.45
CA GLY A 125 4.12 11.74 -5.75
C GLY A 125 2.80 11.82 -4.99
N CYS A 126 2.50 10.75 -4.29
CA CYS A 126 1.31 10.62 -3.46
C CYS A 126 1.23 11.76 -2.42
N ILE A 127 0.04 12.31 -2.24
CA ILE A 127 -0.24 13.37 -1.26
C ILE A 127 0.14 12.97 0.18
N PHE A 128 0.12 11.68 0.50
CA PHE A 128 0.50 11.15 1.81
C PHE A 128 2.00 10.90 1.96
N LEU A 129 2.80 11.07 0.91
CA LEU A 129 4.25 10.92 0.98
C LEU A 129 4.91 12.24 1.38
N ASN A 130 5.38 12.35 2.61
CA ASN A 130 6.31 13.41 3.00
C ASN A 130 7.63 13.20 2.25
N ARG A 131 8.12 14.22 1.57
CA ARG A 131 9.33 14.16 0.73
C ARG A 131 10.59 14.18 1.59
N LYS A 132 11.68 13.67 1.02
CA LYS A 132 13.00 13.72 1.68
C LYS A 132 13.38 15.16 1.99
N GLY A 133 13.79 15.41 3.25
CA GLY A 133 14.12 16.74 3.74
C GLY A 133 12.96 17.52 4.32
N TYR A 134 11.74 17.01 4.30
CA TYR A 134 10.65 17.56 5.08
C TYR A 134 10.92 17.32 6.57
N GLU A 135 10.89 18.37 7.35
CA GLU A 135 11.03 18.33 8.79
C GLU A 135 9.77 18.90 9.45
N ALA A 136 9.29 18.21 10.47
CA ALA A 136 8.17 18.66 11.27
C ALA A 136 8.60 18.74 12.74
N GLU A 137 8.19 19.81 13.41
CA GLU A 137 8.53 20.02 14.81
C GLU A 137 7.95 18.89 15.68
N GLY A 138 8.81 18.28 16.49
CA GLY A 138 8.41 17.21 17.41
C GLY A 138 8.12 15.86 16.78
N PHE A 139 8.37 15.67 15.47
CA PHE A 139 8.12 14.43 14.76
C PHE A 139 9.40 13.87 14.15
N THR A 140 9.94 12.82 14.73
CA THR A 140 11.03 12.02 14.16
C THR A 140 10.50 11.07 13.12
N GLY A 141 10.97 11.15 11.86
CA GLY A 141 10.49 10.30 10.76
C GLY A 141 9.58 11.04 9.78
N SER A 142 9.86 12.34 9.59
CA SER A 142 9.09 13.19 8.68
C SER A 142 9.09 12.71 7.22
N PHE A 143 10.16 12.04 6.76
CA PHE A 143 10.20 11.42 5.44
C PHE A 143 9.41 10.11 5.41
N GLY A 144 8.61 9.91 4.34
CA GLY A 144 7.84 8.68 4.13
C GLY A 144 6.33 8.89 4.23
N CYS A 145 5.59 7.78 4.22
CA CYS A 145 4.12 7.83 4.23
C CYS A 145 3.58 8.31 5.58
N VAL A 146 2.88 9.44 5.59
CA VAL A 146 2.30 10.01 6.82
C VAL A 146 1.22 9.11 7.45
N LEU A 147 0.51 8.31 6.64
CA LEU A 147 -0.44 7.32 7.17
C LEU A 147 0.27 6.19 7.94
N HIS A 148 1.49 5.83 7.53
CA HIS A 148 2.31 4.90 8.29
C HIS A 148 2.81 5.53 9.60
N HIS A 149 3.24 6.77 9.55
CA HIS A 149 3.63 7.53 10.74
C HIS A 149 2.46 7.68 11.73
N LEU A 150 1.24 7.93 11.23
CA LEU A 150 0.04 7.97 12.04
C LEU A 150 -0.18 6.62 12.76
N ALA A 151 -0.06 5.50 12.06
CA ALA A 151 -0.22 4.19 12.67
C ALA A 151 0.78 3.98 13.82
N ILE A 152 2.05 4.33 13.63
CA ILE A 152 3.07 4.25 14.68
C ILE A 152 2.70 5.14 15.87
N LYS A 153 2.32 6.40 15.62
CA LYS A 153 1.93 7.36 16.67
C LYS A 153 0.75 6.87 17.49
N GLU A 154 -0.27 6.35 16.82
CA GLU A 154 -1.51 5.85 17.45
C GLU A 154 -1.37 4.41 17.99
N LYS A 155 -0.21 3.77 17.84
CA LYS A 155 0.05 2.37 18.20
C LYS A 155 -0.96 1.40 17.55
N LYS A 156 -1.34 1.69 16.31
CA LYS A 156 -2.21 0.89 15.44
C LYS A 156 -1.37 0.14 14.42
N HIS A 157 -1.98 -0.88 13.82
CA HIS A 157 -1.39 -1.52 12.65
C HIS A 157 -1.58 -0.61 11.42
N PHE A 158 -0.59 -0.58 10.52
CA PHE A 158 -0.65 0.25 9.31
C PHE A 158 -1.76 -0.17 8.33
N VAL A 159 -2.28 -1.38 8.43
CA VAL A 159 -3.48 -1.87 7.72
C VAL A 159 -4.71 -1.00 8.03
N ASP A 160 -4.81 -0.48 9.25
CA ASP A 160 -5.94 0.35 9.66
C ASP A 160 -5.90 1.77 9.08
N THR A 161 -4.76 2.20 8.53
CA THR A 161 -4.53 3.59 8.14
C THR A 161 -4.18 3.80 6.68
N LYS A 162 -3.58 2.79 6.03
CA LYS A 162 -3.09 2.89 4.64
C LYS A 162 -4.07 2.26 3.66
N PRO A 163 -4.12 2.74 2.40
CA PRO A 163 -4.77 2.01 1.32
C PRO A 163 -4.25 0.57 1.20
N ASP A 164 -5.11 -0.35 0.81
CA ASP A 164 -4.79 -1.78 0.74
C ASP A 164 -3.54 -2.07 -0.09
N VAL A 165 -3.44 -1.50 -1.27
CA VAL A 165 -2.27 -1.69 -2.14
C VAL A 165 -0.96 -1.28 -1.48
N CYS A 166 -0.97 -0.31 -0.56
CA CYS A 166 0.24 0.21 0.09
C CYS A 166 0.85 -0.76 1.10
N TRP A 167 0.06 -1.67 1.67
CA TRP A 167 0.57 -2.66 2.62
C TRP A 167 0.59 -4.07 2.04
N GLN A 168 -0.19 -4.34 0.98
CA GLN A 168 -0.17 -5.61 0.28
C GLN A 168 1.10 -5.79 -0.57
N LEU A 169 1.70 -4.70 -1.07
CA LEU A 169 2.93 -4.79 -1.83
C LEU A 169 4.03 -5.46 -0.99
N PRO A 170 4.77 -6.38 -1.60
CA PRO A 170 4.83 -6.71 -3.02
C PRO A 170 3.90 -7.86 -3.44
N LEU A 171 2.93 -8.25 -2.63
CA LEU A 171 1.92 -9.22 -3.04
C LEU A 171 1.11 -8.66 -4.21
N ARG A 172 0.92 -9.47 -5.22
CA ARG A 172 0.06 -9.15 -6.36
C ARG A 172 -1.08 -10.15 -6.38
N ARG A 173 -2.30 -9.64 -6.38
CA ARG A 173 -3.50 -10.45 -6.62
C ARG A 173 -3.79 -10.50 -8.12
N SER A 174 -4.19 -11.64 -8.60
CA SER A 174 -4.79 -11.85 -9.92
C SER A 174 -6.12 -12.54 -9.70
N PHE A 175 -7.06 -12.30 -10.60
CA PHE A 175 -8.39 -12.87 -10.54
C PHE A 175 -8.58 -13.72 -11.78
N GLU A 176 -8.98 -14.98 -11.58
CA GLU A 176 -9.28 -15.94 -12.63
C GLU A 176 -10.62 -16.57 -12.34
N THR A 177 -11.32 -17.01 -13.36
CA THR A 177 -12.55 -17.79 -13.22
C THR A 177 -12.25 -19.26 -13.56
N ARG A 178 -12.75 -20.18 -12.75
CA ARG A 178 -12.63 -21.61 -12.97
C ARG A 178 -14.01 -22.26 -12.95
N GLU A 179 -14.35 -22.96 -14.02
CA GLU A 179 -15.55 -23.79 -14.09
C GLU A 179 -15.23 -25.22 -13.61
N VAL A 180 -16.04 -25.73 -12.68
CA VAL A 180 -15.97 -27.12 -12.20
C VAL A 180 -17.38 -27.70 -12.19
N GLY A 181 -17.67 -28.53 -13.19
CA GLY A 181 -19.03 -29.04 -13.44
C GLY A 181 -19.96 -27.91 -13.88
N GLU A 182 -21.03 -27.68 -13.10
CA GLU A 182 -22.02 -26.63 -13.37
C GLU A 182 -21.74 -25.36 -12.49
N ARG A 183 -20.66 -25.31 -11.75
CA ARG A 183 -20.31 -24.21 -10.85
C ARG A 183 -19.14 -23.40 -11.40
N GLU A 184 -19.24 -22.10 -11.23
CA GLU A 184 -18.17 -21.14 -11.49
C GLU A 184 -17.53 -20.68 -10.18
N TYR A 185 -16.22 -20.65 -10.12
CA TYR A 185 -15.45 -20.23 -8.96
C TYR A 185 -14.56 -19.04 -9.34
N SER A 186 -14.51 -18.04 -8.47
CA SER A 186 -13.49 -16.99 -8.51
C SER A 186 -12.20 -17.51 -7.87
N ILE A 187 -11.06 -17.37 -8.57
CA ILE A 187 -9.73 -17.72 -8.04
C ILE A 187 -8.96 -16.44 -7.81
N THR A 188 -8.58 -16.17 -6.57
CA THR A 188 -7.77 -15.00 -6.17
C THR A 188 -6.39 -15.41 -5.69
#